data_e09a4d1daf1c7e1cbcbd02f6bad12808
#
_entry.id   e09a4d1daf1c7e1cbcbd02f6bad12808
#
_cell.length_a   1.000
_cell.length_b   1.000
_cell.length_c   1.000
_cell.angle_alpha   90.00
_cell.angle_beta   90.00
_cell.angle_gamma   90.00
#
_symmetry.space_group_name_H-M   'P 1'
#
loop_
_entity.id
_entity.type
_entity.pdbx_description
1 polymer ?
#
loop_
_entity_poly.entity_id
_entity_poly.type
_entity_poly.pdbx_seq_one_letter_code
_entity_poly.pdbx_strand_id
1 'polypeptide(L)'
;MKPKMNPIITYEFGTLYLEGQAHKEGETPLAETTFNNLWDFILSNKATDDTDVIMSVHTRGGRKYIRTGRYVGTIQTKNGQVIEVLPKIYKASGQQEKDKDVCRSVFLNMLRHFTDIKARSFQNVTLSTKKGFPILEVYISNYINAVEQLVLGGLKKNYAPVEENQRFLKGKLDITKQITRNVTNKARFAIRYNKYIEDIPQNRVIVTTLRKLMGDSHSTTNKAHIAALLTILADIPSSSNIENDLRIASASNRLFTSYDMLIKWSKQFLLNRGFTTFAGSYVNQSLLFQAERLFEDFVAYLFRKYAPTYNVDAQNTRYFLVDRHNGKRMFQLRPDILVETDKNSPRYECIIIDTKWKAIDASRPDRHYLIDMKDMYQLYAYGQKYRQGQTKEIGLDVIPKLVLVYPYSEKFTEYLPEFVYEDIKEKIGLKLMVVPFDLTDPSTYEKQIHNIIHCLDVKPEIQPIYRYEYDWEDNTIPLVAAEPTPHYQQTMLVGCYRSKEHLEWIKQNHLYNIRLGSRSGAISKSGLVVSASRLLLYDSKNPKDYQVFELDSSSHIIAKNDLMKSKGYPDLKPDREYLLYVITEEAGVKPYFDVESLRQTYAPKLRKGSPFFVNI
;
A
#
# COMPACT_ATOMS: atom_id res chain seq x y z
N MET A 1 29.37 11.89 -32.58
CA MET A 1 28.93 11.12 -31.41
C MET A 1 28.91 12.06 -30.21
N LYS A 2 27.70 12.37 -29.62
CA LYS A 2 27.68 13.10 -28.35
C LYS A 2 28.28 12.19 -27.28
N PRO A 3 29.16 12.68 -26.38
CA PRO A 3 29.73 11.84 -25.33
C PRO A 3 28.61 11.22 -24.48
N LYS A 4 28.78 9.95 -24.11
CA LYS A 4 27.89 9.25 -23.19
C LYS A 4 27.98 9.96 -21.82
N MET A 5 27.07 10.86 -21.55
CA MET A 5 27.01 11.50 -20.24
C MET A 5 26.43 10.49 -19.25
N ASN A 6 27.21 10.12 -18.25
CA ASN A 6 26.72 9.31 -17.15
C ASN A 6 25.68 10.14 -16.35
N PRO A 7 24.61 9.52 -15.85
CA PRO A 7 23.65 10.23 -15.02
C PRO A 7 24.31 10.72 -13.73
N ILE A 8 23.98 11.95 -13.33
CA ILE A 8 24.34 12.48 -12.03
C ILE A 8 23.33 11.96 -11.03
N ILE A 9 23.79 11.31 -9.96
CA ILE A 9 22.95 10.70 -8.95
C ILE A 9 22.94 11.56 -7.71
N THR A 10 21.74 11.87 -7.23
CA THR A 10 21.50 12.53 -5.95
C THR A 10 20.34 11.82 -5.22
N TYR A 11 20.05 12.22 -4.00
CA TYR A 11 18.97 11.66 -3.20
C TYR A 11 17.88 12.70 -2.93
N GLU A 12 16.69 12.25 -2.55
CA GLU A 12 15.67 13.14 -1.98
C GLU A 12 16.24 13.90 -0.78
N PHE A 13 15.85 15.18 -0.63
CA PHE A 13 16.39 16.11 0.36
C PHE A 13 17.90 16.32 0.28
N GLY A 14 18.53 15.92 -0.83
CA GLY A 14 19.95 16.13 -1.11
C GLY A 14 20.25 17.56 -1.54
N THR A 15 21.54 17.91 -1.57
CA THR A 15 22.02 19.22 -1.97
C THR A 15 22.86 19.10 -3.23
N LEU A 16 22.52 19.90 -4.24
CA LEU A 16 23.26 20.06 -5.48
C LEU A 16 23.96 21.42 -5.45
N TYR A 17 25.24 21.45 -5.78
CA TYR A 17 26.05 22.67 -5.74
C TYR A 17 26.82 22.87 -7.04
N LEU A 18 27.24 24.09 -7.30
CA LEU A 18 28.06 24.42 -8.46
C LEU A 18 29.48 23.88 -8.25
N GLU A 19 29.98 23.10 -9.22
CA GLU A 19 31.33 22.54 -9.19
C GLU A 19 32.39 23.66 -8.98
N GLY A 20 33.38 23.40 -8.11
CA GLY A 20 34.38 24.41 -7.71
C GLY A 20 34.01 25.22 -6.49
N GLN A 21 32.78 25.17 -5.97
CA GLN A 21 32.41 25.82 -4.70
C GLN A 21 32.72 24.96 -3.48
N ALA A 22 32.91 25.59 -2.33
CA ALA A 22 33.02 24.88 -1.06
C ALA A 22 31.76 24.04 -0.80
N HIS A 23 31.90 22.77 -0.39
CA HIS A 23 30.81 21.83 -0.22
C HIS A 23 31.02 20.98 1.05
N LYS A 24 29.95 20.31 1.46
CA LYS A 24 29.96 19.31 2.53
C LYS A 24 30.04 17.91 1.93
N GLU A 25 30.54 16.98 2.71
CA GLU A 25 30.50 15.57 2.33
C GLU A 25 29.06 15.10 2.06
N GLY A 26 28.86 14.33 1.00
CA GLY A 26 27.54 13.86 0.56
C GLY A 26 26.72 14.82 -0.31
N GLU A 27 27.23 16.04 -0.59
CA GLU A 27 26.62 16.94 -1.57
C GLU A 27 27.07 16.61 -3.00
N THR A 28 26.20 16.84 -3.99
CA THR A 28 26.43 16.44 -5.39
C THR A 28 26.85 17.63 -6.24
N PRO A 29 28.03 17.61 -6.90
CA PRO A 29 28.49 18.67 -7.78
C PRO A 29 27.76 18.67 -9.11
N LEU A 30 27.49 19.84 -9.66
CA LEU A 30 26.95 20.05 -10.99
C LEU A 30 27.84 21.01 -11.79
N ALA A 31 28.09 20.66 -13.06
CA ALA A 31 28.70 21.59 -13.99
C ALA A 31 27.85 22.85 -14.14
N GLU A 32 28.50 23.99 -14.39
CA GLU A 32 27.86 25.31 -14.39
C GLU A 32 26.63 25.39 -15.32
N THR A 33 26.73 24.87 -16.52
CA THR A 33 25.61 24.87 -17.49
C THR A 33 24.40 24.09 -16.97
N THR A 34 24.63 22.93 -16.33
CA THR A 34 23.57 22.09 -15.75
C THR A 34 22.95 22.75 -14.53
N PHE A 35 23.79 23.33 -13.67
CA PHE A 35 23.35 24.04 -12.48
C PHE A 35 22.48 25.25 -12.83
N ASN A 36 22.94 26.09 -13.77
CA ASN A 36 22.20 27.28 -14.20
C ASN A 36 20.88 26.91 -14.88
N ASN A 37 20.85 25.86 -15.73
CA ASN A 37 19.61 25.38 -16.33
C ASN A 37 18.57 24.94 -15.28
N LEU A 38 18.99 24.23 -14.22
CA LEU A 38 18.09 23.86 -13.12
C LEU A 38 17.69 25.07 -12.28
N TRP A 39 18.62 25.96 -11.98
CA TRP A 39 18.38 27.17 -11.21
C TRP A 39 17.31 28.05 -11.87
N ASP A 40 17.49 28.32 -13.16
CA ASP A 40 16.56 29.14 -13.95
C ASP A 40 15.20 28.45 -14.11
N PHE A 41 15.20 27.12 -14.26
CA PHE A 41 13.97 26.33 -14.27
C PHE A 41 13.17 26.49 -12.98
N ILE A 42 13.82 26.35 -11.83
CA ILE A 42 13.16 26.49 -10.52
C ILE A 42 12.66 27.92 -10.33
N LEU A 43 13.45 28.92 -10.70
CA LEU A 43 13.05 30.31 -10.58
C LEU A 43 11.89 30.69 -11.50
N SER A 44 11.88 30.20 -12.73
CA SER A 44 10.82 30.48 -13.71
C SER A 44 9.47 29.84 -13.32
N ASN A 45 9.48 28.83 -12.48
CA ASN A 45 8.28 28.11 -12.04
C ASN A 45 7.87 28.42 -10.59
N LYS A 46 8.48 29.41 -9.94
CA LYS A 46 8.20 29.83 -8.56
C LYS A 46 6.75 30.28 -8.29
N ALA A 47 5.95 30.51 -9.33
CA ALA A 47 4.56 30.94 -9.19
C ALA A 47 3.57 29.81 -8.85
N THR A 48 4.02 28.55 -8.79
CA THR A 48 3.19 27.41 -8.43
C THR A 48 3.72 26.79 -7.15
N ASP A 49 2.85 26.59 -6.15
CA ASP A 49 3.16 25.99 -4.84
C ASP A 49 3.90 24.64 -4.92
N ASP A 50 3.78 23.95 -6.06
CA ASP A 50 4.38 22.64 -6.27
C ASP A 50 5.90 22.66 -6.53
N THR A 51 6.49 23.79 -6.94
CA THR A 51 7.93 23.88 -7.25
C THR A 51 8.80 23.77 -6.01
N ASP A 52 8.39 24.37 -4.91
CA ASP A 52 9.15 24.31 -3.65
C ASP A 52 9.21 22.90 -3.07
N VAL A 53 8.28 22.04 -3.49
CA VAL A 53 8.19 20.66 -3.07
C VAL A 53 9.13 19.73 -3.86
N ILE A 54 9.43 20.06 -5.12
CA ILE A 54 10.34 19.27 -5.96
C ILE A 54 11.78 19.64 -5.71
N MET A 55 12.09 20.91 -5.87
CA MET A 55 13.42 21.47 -5.64
C MET A 55 13.29 22.91 -5.18
N SER A 56 14.19 23.34 -4.34
CA SER A 56 14.27 24.72 -3.86
C SER A 56 15.67 25.29 -4.07
N VAL A 57 15.72 26.59 -4.40
CA VAL A 57 16.97 27.34 -4.56
C VAL A 57 17.31 28.08 -3.29
N HIS A 58 18.57 28.02 -2.89
CA HIS A 58 19.06 28.64 -1.67
C HIS A 58 20.36 29.39 -1.92
N THR A 59 20.55 30.47 -1.16
CA THR A 59 21.82 31.19 -1.11
C THR A 59 22.21 31.41 0.34
N ARG A 60 23.41 30.99 0.71
CA ARG A 60 23.94 31.15 2.07
C ARG A 60 25.43 31.49 2.00
N GLY A 61 25.82 32.61 2.59
CA GLY A 61 27.22 33.05 2.60
C GLY A 61 27.84 33.21 1.20
N GLY A 62 27.08 33.74 0.21
CA GLY A 62 27.52 33.85 -1.18
C GLY A 62 27.50 32.58 -2.01
N ARG A 63 27.24 31.43 -1.38
CA ARG A 63 27.14 30.13 -2.02
C ARG A 63 25.70 29.89 -2.51
N LYS A 64 25.55 29.53 -3.77
CA LYS A 64 24.28 29.09 -4.37
C LYS A 64 24.21 27.56 -4.34
N TYR A 65 23.07 27.02 -3.92
CA TYR A 65 22.81 25.57 -3.96
C TYR A 65 21.34 25.29 -4.21
N ILE A 66 21.07 24.12 -4.76
CA ILE A 66 19.72 23.60 -5.01
C ILE A 66 19.49 22.44 -4.05
N ARG A 67 18.34 22.44 -3.38
CA ARG A 67 17.93 21.34 -2.54
C ARG A 67 16.80 20.56 -3.22
N THR A 68 16.95 19.24 -3.36
CA THR A 68 15.88 18.36 -3.82
C THR A 68 14.81 18.23 -2.73
N GLY A 69 13.57 18.03 -3.14
CA GLY A 69 12.45 17.79 -2.22
C GLY A 69 12.15 16.30 -2.06
N ARG A 70 10.88 15.99 -1.85
CA ARG A 70 10.32 14.64 -1.62
C ARG A 70 10.09 13.81 -2.89
N TYR A 71 10.47 14.32 -4.06
CA TYR A 71 10.27 13.65 -5.32
C TYR A 71 11.49 12.85 -5.74
N VAL A 72 11.26 11.64 -6.23
CA VAL A 72 12.26 10.70 -6.76
C VAL A 72 12.01 10.45 -8.23
N GLY A 73 13.05 10.15 -8.99
CA GLY A 73 12.93 9.92 -10.44
C GLY A 73 14.04 10.54 -11.25
N THR A 74 13.74 11.08 -12.42
CA THR A 74 14.74 11.61 -13.35
C THR A 74 14.36 12.98 -13.89
N ILE A 75 15.38 13.83 -14.08
CA ILE A 75 15.28 15.13 -14.72
C ILE A 75 16.35 15.19 -15.82
N GLN A 76 15.95 15.46 -17.04
CA GLN A 76 16.87 15.73 -18.14
C GLN A 76 16.89 17.23 -18.46
N THR A 77 18.06 17.84 -18.30
CA THR A 77 18.27 19.24 -18.62
C THR A 77 18.46 19.47 -20.13
N LYS A 78 18.33 20.70 -20.60
CA LYS A 78 18.46 21.07 -22.03
C LYS A 78 19.76 20.64 -22.69
N ASN A 79 20.85 20.63 -21.93
CA ASN A 79 22.15 20.16 -22.42
C ASN A 79 22.23 18.64 -22.52
N GLY A 80 21.14 17.91 -22.21
CA GLY A 80 21.04 16.46 -22.29
C GLY A 80 21.56 15.72 -21.06
N GLN A 81 22.04 16.42 -20.02
CA GLN A 81 22.47 15.81 -18.77
C GLN A 81 21.26 15.25 -18.02
N VAL A 82 21.36 14.00 -17.62
CA VAL A 82 20.33 13.34 -16.78
C VAL A 82 20.76 13.41 -15.31
N ILE A 83 19.83 13.83 -14.46
CA ILE A 83 19.95 13.83 -13.01
C ILE A 83 18.95 12.82 -12.48
N GLU A 84 19.43 11.82 -11.74
CA GLU A 84 18.61 10.83 -11.05
C GLU A 84 18.50 11.21 -9.57
N VAL A 85 17.27 11.43 -9.11
CA VAL A 85 16.95 11.62 -7.70
C VAL A 85 16.44 10.28 -7.15
N LEU A 86 17.25 9.63 -6.31
CA LEU A 86 16.93 8.35 -5.71
C LEU A 86 16.26 8.52 -4.35
N PRO A 87 15.44 7.55 -3.92
CA PRO A 87 14.90 7.53 -2.57
C PRO A 87 16.04 7.34 -1.57
N LYS A 88 15.96 8.04 -0.44
CA LYS A 88 16.93 7.93 0.65
C LYS A 88 16.60 6.70 1.49
N ILE A 89 17.16 5.57 1.13
CA ILE A 89 17.03 4.33 1.89
C ILE A 89 18.09 4.34 2.99
N TYR A 90 17.66 4.08 4.22
CA TYR A 90 18.48 4.27 5.41
C TYR A 90 19.35 3.06 5.78
N LYS A 91 19.39 2.02 4.95
CA LYS A 91 20.31 0.89 5.10
C LYS A 91 21.60 1.22 4.36
N ALA A 92 22.55 1.80 5.05
CA ALA A 92 23.87 2.11 4.50
C ALA A 92 24.80 0.91 4.69
N SER A 93 25.42 0.43 3.60
CA SER A 93 26.47 -0.58 3.69
C SER A 93 27.86 0.03 3.95
N GLY A 94 27.94 1.35 4.05
CA GLY A 94 29.18 2.09 4.12
C GLY A 94 29.97 2.16 2.78
N GLN A 95 29.40 1.60 1.70
CA GLN A 95 29.98 1.62 0.35
C GLN A 95 29.06 2.42 -0.58
N GLN A 96 29.35 3.70 -0.79
CA GLN A 96 28.51 4.64 -1.53
C GLN A 96 28.02 4.16 -2.91
N GLU A 97 28.82 3.40 -3.66
CA GLU A 97 28.39 2.88 -4.98
C GLU A 97 27.39 1.74 -4.87
N LYS A 98 27.58 0.83 -3.91
CA LYS A 98 26.62 -0.26 -3.65
C LYS A 98 25.29 0.29 -3.14
N ASP A 99 25.32 1.33 -2.32
CA ASP A 99 24.13 1.98 -1.79
C ASP A 99 23.31 2.62 -2.92
N LYS A 100 23.95 3.21 -3.94
CA LYS A 100 23.26 3.76 -5.12
C LYS A 100 22.52 2.68 -5.92
N ASP A 101 23.16 1.52 -6.15
CA ASP A 101 22.55 0.41 -6.89
C ASP A 101 21.36 -0.18 -6.13
N VAL A 102 21.46 -0.31 -4.80
CA VAL A 102 20.37 -0.76 -3.93
C VAL A 102 19.21 0.25 -3.97
N CYS A 103 19.47 1.54 -3.77
CA CYS A 103 18.44 2.58 -3.84
C CYS A 103 17.72 2.61 -5.19
N ARG A 104 18.48 2.46 -6.30
CA ARG A 104 17.90 2.38 -7.63
C ARG A 104 17.04 1.13 -7.80
N SER A 105 17.51 -0.02 -7.33
CA SER A 105 16.75 -1.28 -7.39
C SER A 105 15.45 -1.21 -6.63
N VAL A 106 15.46 -0.68 -5.42
CA VAL A 106 14.26 -0.45 -4.60
C VAL A 106 13.30 0.52 -5.29
N PHE A 107 13.79 1.64 -5.79
CA PHE A 107 12.96 2.60 -6.51
C PHE A 107 12.27 1.97 -7.73
N LEU A 108 13.01 1.22 -8.55
CA LEU A 108 12.46 0.52 -9.71
C LEU A 108 11.45 -0.55 -9.30
N ASN A 109 11.67 -1.24 -8.17
CA ASN A 109 10.75 -2.23 -7.66
C ASN A 109 9.45 -1.61 -7.17
N MET A 110 9.50 -0.53 -6.38
CA MET A 110 8.30 0.22 -5.98
C MET A 110 7.53 0.73 -7.20
N LEU A 111 8.24 1.27 -8.18
CA LEU A 111 7.64 1.84 -9.38
C LEU A 111 6.90 0.84 -10.25
N ARG A 112 7.36 -0.43 -10.32
CA ARG A 112 6.67 -1.52 -11.04
C ARG A 112 5.24 -1.74 -10.56
N HIS A 113 4.98 -1.42 -9.31
CA HIS A 113 3.74 -1.71 -8.63
C HIS A 113 2.90 -0.46 -8.34
N PHE A 114 3.33 0.68 -8.86
CA PHE A 114 2.63 1.94 -8.69
C PHE A 114 1.27 1.93 -9.39
N THR A 115 0.19 2.15 -8.64
CA THR A 115 -1.19 1.94 -9.10
C THR A 115 -1.67 2.97 -10.12
N ASP A 116 -1.17 4.20 -10.06
CA ASP A 116 -1.48 5.23 -11.06
C ASP A 116 -0.96 4.86 -12.46
N ILE A 117 0.01 3.93 -12.49
CA ILE A 117 0.50 3.29 -13.69
C ILE A 117 0.11 1.83 -13.59
N LYS A 118 -1.09 1.44 -14.03
CA LYS A 118 -1.54 0.04 -14.05
C LYS A 118 -0.61 -0.80 -14.94
N ALA A 119 0.49 -1.22 -14.38
CA ALA A 119 1.61 -1.81 -15.08
C ALA A 119 1.51 -3.34 -15.13
N ARG A 120 0.45 -3.90 -15.75
CA ARG A 120 0.47 -5.32 -16.09
C ARG A 120 1.64 -5.69 -17.00
N SER A 121 2.15 -4.75 -17.80
CA SER A 121 3.31 -4.95 -18.67
C SER A 121 4.66 -4.88 -17.96
N PHE A 122 4.73 -4.32 -16.73
CA PHE A 122 5.97 -4.31 -15.96
C PHE A 122 6.29 -5.67 -15.30
N GLN A 123 5.29 -6.52 -15.09
CA GLN A 123 5.46 -7.78 -14.36
C GLN A 123 6.37 -8.80 -15.07
N ASN A 124 6.48 -8.73 -16.40
CA ASN A 124 7.23 -9.70 -17.20
C ASN A 124 8.59 -9.19 -17.71
N VAL A 125 8.95 -7.95 -17.38
CA VAL A 125 10.26 -7.41 -17.81
C VAL A 125 11.28 -7.74 -16.75
N THR A 126 12.18 -8.66 -17.10
CA THR A 126 13.43 -8.84 -16.38
C THR A 126 14.19 -7.52 -16.51
N LEU A 127 14.07 -6.64 -15.51
CA LEU A 127 14.91 -5.46 -15.46
C LEU A 127 16.35 -5.94 -15.39
N SER A 128 17.02 -5.82 -16.51
CA SER A 128 18.47 -5.97 -16.54
C SER A 128 19.03 -4.91 -15.59
N THR A 129 19.38 -5.32 -14.37
CA THR A 129 20.16 -4.55 -13.42
C THR A 129 21.61 -4.42 -13.90
N LYS A 130 21.80 -4.15 -15.21
CA LYS A 130 23.12 -3.81 -15.73
C LYS A 130 23.54 -2.53 -15.03
N LYS A 131 24.58 -2.63 -14.22
CA LYS A 131 25.21 -1.49 -13.55
C LYS A 131 25.31 -0.31 -14.53
N GLY A 132 24.78 0.85 -14.10
CA GLY A 132 24.87 2.09 -14.86
C GLY A 132 23.83 2.32 -15.97
N PHE A 133 22.73 1.54 -16.03
CA PHE A 133 21.64 1.82 -16.97
C PHE A 133 20.72 2.91 -16.40
N PRO A 134 20.62 4.10 -17.05
CA PRO A 134 19.82 5.20 -16.52
C PRO A 134 18.34 4.83 -16.34
N ILE A 135 17.72 5.30 -15.27
CA ILE A 135 16.30 5.06 -14.98
C ILE A 135 15.41 5.45 -16.17
N LEU A 136 15.72 6.55 -16.83
CA LEU A 136 14.98 6.99 -18.03
C LEU A 136 14.96 5.93 -19.12
N GLU A 137 16.09 5.25 -19.38
CA GLU A 137 16.16 4.19 -20.38
C GLU A 137 15.33 2.94 -19.99
N VAL A 138 15.20 2.68 -18.70
CA VAL A 138 14.30 1.62 -18.19
C VAL A 138 12.84 1.98 -18.49
N TYR A 139 12.45 3.23 -18.29
CA TYR A 139 11.11 3.70 -18.64
C TYR A 139 10.83 3.59 -20.14
N ILE A 140 11.78 4.03 -20.96
CA ILE A 140 11.67 3.93 -22.41
C ILE A 140 11.55 2.47 -22.85
N SER A 141 12.39 1.57 -22.30
CA SER A 141 12.33 0.13 -22.60
C SER A 141 10.96 -0.48 -22.24
N ASN A 142 10.42 -0.12 -21.10
CA ASN A 142 9.11 -0.61 -20.66
C ASN A 142 7.97 -0.11 -21.56
N TYR A 143 8.02 1.17 -21.96
CA TYR A 143 7.07 1.73 -22.90
C TYR A 143 7.11 0.99 -24.26
N ILE A 144 8.31 0.74 -24.79
CA ILE A 144 8.55 0.00 -26.02
C ILE A 144 7.92 -1.40 -25.93
N ASN A 145 8.22 -2.14 -24.87
CA ASN A 145 7.68 -3.50 -24.66
C ASN A 145 6.14 -3.50 -24.59
N ALA A 146 5.56 -2.48 -23.95
CA ALA A 146 4.10 -2.35 -23.89
C ALA A 146 3.48 -2.05 -25.27
N VAL A 147 4.15 -1.25 -26.10
CA VAL A 147 3.73 -1.02 -27.49
C VAL A 147 3.89 -2.28 -28.32
N GLU A 148 4.98 -3.05 -28.17
CA GLU A 148 5.15 -4.34 -28.85
C GLU A 148 4.00 -5.30 -28.53
N GLN A 149 3.62 -5.43 -27.25
CA GLN A 149 2.50 -6.27 -26.84
C GLN A 149 1.17 -5.79 -27.44
N LEU A 150 0.97 -4.47 -27.54
CA LEU A 150 -0.21 -3.91 -28.17
C LEU A 150 -0.26 -4.24 -29.68
N VAL A 151 0.87 -4.10 -30.38
CA VAL A 151 1.00 -4.40 -31.81
C VAL A 151 0.76 -5.89 -32.08
N LEU A 152 1.36 -6.77 -31.25
CA LEU A 152 1.15 -8.24 -31.34
C LEU A 152 -0.32 -8.62 -31.09
N GLY A 153 -1.01 -7.91 -30.19
CA GLY A 153 -2.44 -8.11 -29.92
C GLY A 153 -3.38 -7.52 -30.98
N GLY A 154 -2.83 -6.83 -31.97
CA GLY A 154 -3.56 -6.14 -33.05
C GLY A 154 -4.02 -4.74 -32.67
N LEU A 155 -3.68 -3.77 -33.51
CA LEU A 155 -4.10 -2.39 -33.33
C LEU A 155 -5.60 -2.24 -33.48
N LYS A 156 -6.20 -1.40 -32.65
CA LYS A 156 -7.61 -1.03 -32.81
C LYS A 156 -7.75 -0.07 -33.96
N LYS A 157 -8.88 -0.23 -34.65
CA LYS A 157 -9.33 0.61 -35.77
C LYS A 157 -10.64 1.28 -35.39
N ASN A 158 -10.95 2.36 -36.06
CA ASN A 158 -12.23 3.03 -35.89
C ASN A 158 -12.73 3.56 -37.26
N TYR A 159 -14.00 3.85 -37.31
CA TYR A 159 -14.60 4.44 -38.52
C TYR A 159 -14.31 5.95 -38.52
N ALA A 160 -13.62 6.39 -39.57
CA ALA A 160 -13.39 7.82 -39.82
C ALA A 160 -14.06 8.24 -41.14
N PRO A 161 -14.69 9.43 -41.17
CA PRO A 161 -15.24 9.97 -42.40
C PRO A 161 -14.10 10.35 -43.35
N VAL A 162 -14.13 9.77 -44.54
CA VAL A 162 -13.18 10.03 -45.61
C VAL A 162 -13.93 10.67 -46.78
N GLU A 163 -13.31 11.71 -47.34
CA GLU A 163 -13.81 12.39 -48.54
C GLU A 163 -12.85 12.13 -49.69
N GLU A 164 -13.37 11.51 -50.73
CA GLU A 164 -12.58 11.11 -51.90
C GLU A 164 -13.27 11.52 -53.19
N ASN A 165 -12.51 11.63 -54.25
CA ASN A 165 -13.04 11.85 -55.60
C ASN A 165 -12.69 10.65 -56.49
N GLN A 166 -13.61 9.68 -56.56
CA GLN A 166 -13.40 8.37 -57.21
C GLN A 166 -14.27 8.17 -58.46
N ARG A 167 -13.95 7.13 -59.23
CA ARG A 167 -14.71 6.77 -60.44
C ARG A 167 -16.00 5.99 -60.18
N PHE A 168 -16.24 5.58 -58.94
CA PHE A 168 -17.42 4.83 -58.53
C PHE A 168 -18.05 5.44 -57.29
N LEU A 169 -19.34 5.31 -57.13
CA LEU A 169 -20.10 5.82 -56.02
C LEU A 169 -19.94 4.88 -54.80
N LYS A 170 -19.44 5.43 -53.69
CA LYS A 170 -19.32 4.73 -52.42
C LYS A 170 -19.77 5.64 -51.28
N GLY A 171 -20.70 5.19 -50.46
CA GLY A 171 -21.23 6.01 -49.37
C GLY A 171 -22.18 7.10 -49.86
N LYS A 172 -22.01 8.34 -49.36
CA LYS A 172 -22.86 9.50 -49.71
C LYS A 172 -22.15 10.41 -50.71
N LEU A 173 -22.89 10.88 -51.73
CA LEU A 173 -22.41 11.88 -52.65
C LEU A 173 -22.40 13.25 -51.96
N ASP A 174 -21.26 13.93 -51.99
CA ASP A 174 -21.15 15.33 -51.57
C ASP A 174 -21.52 16.23 -52.72
N ILE A 175 -22.79 16.65 -52.76
CA ILE A 175 -23.38 17.40 -53.89
C ILE A 175 -22.61 18.69 -54.12
N THR A 176 -22.23 19.41 -53.05
CA THR A 176 -21.50 20.68 -53.17
C THR A 176 -20.14 20.47 -53.82
N LYS A 177 -19.39 19.45 -53.40
CA LYS A 177 -18.10 19.11 -54.00
C LYS A 177 -18.24 18.47 -55.38
N GLN A 178 -19.32 17.74 -55.64
CA GLN A 178 -19.61 17.21 -56.96
C GLN A 178 -19.78 18.33 -57.98
N ILE A 179 -20.58 19.33 -57.65
CA ILE A 179 -20.86 20.47 -58.54
C ILE A 179 -19.60 21.35 -58.71
N THR A 180 -18.81 21.56 -57.65
CA THR A 180 -17.65 22.46 -57.74
C THR A 180 -16.39 21.80 -58.31
N ARG A 181 -16.11 20.53 -58.00
CA ARG A 181 -14.91 19.80 -58.44
C ARG A 181 -15.07 19.04 -59.76
N ASN A 182 -16.24 18.53 -60.01
CA ASN A 182 -16.48 17.61 -61.12
C ASN A 182 -17.31 18.22 -62.26
N VAL A 183 -17.37 19.56 -62.36
CA VAL A 183 -18.06 20.28 -63.45
C VAL A 183 -17.60 19.80 -64.80
N THR A 184 -16.32 19.66 -65.01
CA THR A 184 -15.71 19.23 -66.29
C THR A 184 -15.46 17.72 -66.34
N ASN A 185 -15.29 17.03 -65.23
CA ASN A 185 -15.03 15.60 -65.17
C ASN A 185 -16.20 14.83 -64.58
N LYS A 186 -17.23 14.61 -65.35
CA LYS A 186 -18.46 13.92 -64.96
C LYS A 186 -18.27 12.42 -64.65
N ALA A 187 -17.10 11.83 -64.96
CA ALA A 187 -16.77 10.44 -64.67
C ALA A 187 -16.30 10.20 -63.22
N ARG A 188 -16.27 11.23 -62.36
CA ARG A 188 -15.88 11.13 -60.98
C ARG A 188 -17.00 11.58 -60.04
N PHE A 189 -17.01 10.94 -58.85
CA PHE A 189 -17.96 11.20 -57.78
C PHE A 189 -17.21 11.74 -56.57
N ALA A 190 -17.59 12.92 -56.13
CA ALA A 190 -17.14 13.46 -54.84
C ALA A 190 -17.96 12.77 -53.74
N ILE A 191 -17.34 11.85 -53.01
CA ILE A 191 -18.03 10.98 -52.06
C ILE A 191 -17.52 11.18 -50.66
N ARG A 192 -18.41 10.97 -49.68
CA ARG A 192 -18.09 10.88 -48.25
C ARG A 192 -18.58 9.53 -47.74
N TYR A 193 -17.67 8.77 -47.14
CA TYR A 193 -18.00 7.49 -46.53
C TYR A 193 -17.14 7.22 -45.29
N ASN A 194 -17.59 6.34 -44.41
CA ASN A 194 -16.80 5.93 -43.24
C ASN A 194 -15.87 4.78 -43.63
N LYS A 195 -14.57 5.00 -43.48
CA LYS A 195 -13.53 4.00 -43.69
C LYS A 195 -13.02 3.49 -42.33
N TYR A 196 -12.88 2.16 -42.22
CA TYR A 196 -12.32 1.52 -41.02
C TYR A 196 -10.80 1.58 -41.11
N ILE A 197 -10.17 2.44 -40.31
CA ILE A 197 -8.77 2.80 -40.43
C ILE A 197 -8.05 2.72 -39.11
N GLU A 198 -6.72 2.52 -39.15
CA GLU A 198 -5.82 2.54 -37.99
C GLU A 198 -5.39 3.96 -37.62
N ASP A 199 -5.56 4.92 -38.49
CA ASP A 199 -5.28 6.33 -38.22
C ASP A 199 -6.33 6.92 -37.28
N ILE A 200 -6.15 6.61 -35.97
CA ILE A 200 -7.00 7.08 -34.87
C ILE A 200 -6.16 7.82 -33.84
N PRO A 201 -6.75 8.71 -33.03
CA PRO A 201 -6.02 9.50 -32.03
C PRO A 201 -5.12 8.68 -31.13
N GLN A 202 -5.57 7.52 -30.67
CA GLN A 202 -4.80 6.63 -29.80
C GLN A 202 -3.50 6.14 -30.48
N ASN A 203 -3.60 5.69 -31.72
CA ASN A 203 -2.45 5.19 -32.47
C ASN A 203 -1.49 6.33 -32.86
N ARG A 204 -2.03 7.52 -33.25
CA ARG A 204 -1.20 8.71 -33.54
C ARG A 204 -0.41 9.16 -32.33
N VAL A 205 -1.01 9.13 -31.12
CA VAL A 205 -0.34 9.46 -29.87
C VAL A 205 0.84 8.50 -29.62
N ILE A 206 0.65 7.19 -29.80
CA ILE A 206 1.72 6.20 -29.63
C ILE A 206 2.86 6.43 -30.62
N VAL A 207 2.56 6.61 -31.91
CA VAL A 207 3.57 6.89 -32.94
C VAL A 207 4.35 8.17 -32.64
N THR A 208 3.65 9.23 -32.23
CA THR A 208 4.27 10.50 -31.85
C THR A 208 5.20 10.32 -30.65
N THR A 209 4.78 9.54 -29.66
CA THR A 209 5.60 9.23 -28.48
C THR A 209 6.85 8.45 -28.87
N LEU A 210 6.74 7.40 -29.69
CA LEU A 210 7.90 6.64 -30.16
C LEU A 210 8.91 7.51 -30.90
N ARG A 211 8.45 8.43 -31.77
CA ARG A 211 9.35 9.36 -32.49
C ARG A 211 10.07 10.29 -31.53
N LYS A 212 9.38 10.79 -30.48
CA LYS A 212 10.02 11.60 -29.45
C LYS A 212 11.08 10.79 -28.68
N LEU A 213 10.73 9.58 -28.23
CA LEU A 213 11.63 8.71 -27.48
C LEU A 213 12.83 8.24 -28.30
N MET A 214 12.73 8.15 -29.62
CA MET A 214 13.86 7.92 -30.52
C MET A 214 14.93 9.03 -30.39
N GLY A 215 14.50 10.27 -30.21
CA GLY A 215 15.38 11.41 -29.95
C GLY A 215 15.95 11.45 -28.53
N ASP A 216 15.13 11.11 -27.55
CA ASP A 216 15.44 11.24 -26.11
C ASP A 216 16.30 10.08 -25.60
N SER A 217 16.17 8.88 -26.16
CA SER A 217 16.95 7.69 -25.76
C SER A 217 18.43 7.82 -26.11
N HIS A 218 19.28 7.35 -25.20
CA HIS A 218 20.73 7.16 -25.41
C HIS A 218 21.10 5.69 -25.59
N SER A 219 20.17 4.76 -25.41
CA SER A 219 20.35 3.33 -25.58
C SER A 219 20.23 2.93 -27.06
N THR A 220 21.28 2.32 -27.61
CA THR A 220 21.26 1.77 -28.98
C THR A 220 20.19 0.69 -29.15
N THR A 221 20.01 -0.14 -28.13
CA THR A 221 18.98 -1.20 -28.10
C THR A 221 17.57 -0.60 -28.17
N ASN A 222 17.27 0.37 -27.31
CA ASN A 222 15.96 1.03 -27.32
C ASN A 222 15.68 1.70 -28.67
N LYS A 223 16.68 2.39 -29.23
CA LYS A 223 16.56 3.02 -30.55
C LYS A 223 16.27 2.01 -31.67
N ALA A 224 16.94 0.85 -31.66
CA ALA A 224 16.70 -0.21 -32.65
C ALA A 224 15.26 -0.75 -32.55
N HIS A 225 14.76 -1.01 -31.33
CA HIS A 225 13.39 -1.46 -31.13
C HIS A 225 12.35 -0.41 -31.54
N ILE A 226 12.58 0.88 -31.20
CA ILE A 226 11.71 1.97 -31.63
C ILE A 226 11.67 2.05 -33.18
N ALA A 227 12.83 1.94 -33.84
CA ALA A 227 12.90 1.97 -35.30
C ALA A 227 12.09 0.81 -35.93
N ALA A 228 12.19 -0.39 -35.39
CA ALA A 228 11.42 -1.54 -35.84
C ALA A 228 9.91 -1.30 -35.67
N LEU A 229 9.47 -0.79 -34.51
CA LEU A 229 8.07 -0.46 -34.28
C LEU A 229 7.55 0.63 -35.21
N LEU A 230 8.33 1.69 -35.43
CA LEU A 230 7.95 2.77 -36.35
C LEU A 230 7.86 2.27 -37.80
N THR A 231 8.61 1.24 -38.19
CA THR A 231 8.47 0.60 -39.50
C THR A 231 7.16 -0.17 -39.61
N ILE A 232 6.75 -0.89 -38.57
CA ILE A 232 5.46 -1.60 -38.53
C ILE A 232 4.29 -0.61 -38.54
N LEU A 233 4.44 0.55 -37.89
CA LEU A 233 3.43 1.58 -37.75
C LEU A 233 3.54 2.67 -38.83
N ALA A 234 4.20 2.41 -39.96
CA ALA A 234 4.52 3.43 -40.97
C ALA A 234 3.30 4.13 -41.58
N ASP A 235 2.16 3.42 -41.66
CA ASP A 235 0.91 3.95 -42.22
C ASP A 235 0.16 4.90 -41.28
N ILE A 236 0.62 5.03 -40.03
CA ILE A 236 -0.01 5.87 -39.02
C ILE A 236 0.79 7.17 -38.89
N PRO A 237 0.18 8.33 -39.19
CA PRO A 237 0.87 9.60 -39.07
C PRO A 237 1.11 10.01 -37.62
N SER A 238 2.07 10.90 -37.40
CA SER A 238 2.18 11.58 -36.11
C SER A 238 0.99 12.51 -35.86
N SER A 239 0.68 12.73 -34.58
CA SER A 239 -0.37 13.68 -34.19
C SER A 239 0.00 15.10 -34.63
N SER A 240 -0.92 15.74 -35.33
CA SER A 240 -0.82 17.16 -35.70
C SER A 240 -1.25 18.09 -34.56
N ASN A 241 -2.07 17.60 -33.63
CA ASN A 241 -2.49 18.31 -32.43
C ASN A 241 -2.49 17.33 -31.24
N ILE A 242 -1.35 17.31 -30.54
CA ILE A 242 -1.08 16.36 -29.45
C ILE A 242 -2.09 16.51 -28.31
N GLU A 243 -2.44 17.75 -27.92
CA GLU A 243 -3.36 17.99 -26.80
C GLU A 243 -4.77 17.47 -27.10
N ASN A 244 -5.27 17.71 -28.31
CA ASN A 244 -6.57 17.23 -28.73
C ASN A 244 -6.60 15.69 -28.86
N ASP A 245 -5.59 15.10 -29.50
CA ASP A 245 -5.50 13.65 -29.62
C ASP A 245 -5.37 12.95 -28.27
N LEU A 246 -4.57 13.51 -27.34
CA LEU A 246 -4.50 13.01 -25.95
C LEU A 246 -5.83 13.13 -25.22
N ARG A 247 -6.56 14.24 -25.39
CA ARG A 247 -7.87 14.43 -24.77
C ARG A 247 -8.86 13.36 -25.24
N ILE A 248 -8.91 13.10 -26.56
CA ILE A 248 -9.78 12.09 -27.17
C ILE A 248 -9.34 10.67 -26.73
N ALA A 249 -8.03 10.41 -26.76
CA ALA A 249 -7.48 9.10 -26.41
C ALA A 249 -7.64 8.77 -24.91
N SER A 250 -7.67 9.78 -24.04
CA SER A 250 -7.88 9.62 -22.59
C SER A 250 -9.35 9.46 -22.20
N ALA A 251 -10.30 9.69 -23.11
CA ALA A 251 -11.71 9.46 -22.86
C ALA A 251 -11.98 7.96 -22.67
N SER A 252 -12.50 7.60 -21.48
CA SER A 252 -12.73 6.20 -21.10
C SER A 252 -13.71 5.53 -22.08
N ASN A 253 -13.23 4.48 -22.75
CA ASN A 253 -14.05 3.62 -23.61
C ASN A 253 -13.64 2.17 -23.42
N ARG A 254 -14.59 1.29 -23.15
CA ARG A 254 -14.35 -0.17 -22.96
C ARG A 254 -13.55 -0.82 -24.09
N LEU A 255 -13.66 -0.30 -25.31
CA LEU A 255 -12.94 -0.83 -26.47
C LEU A 255 -11.43 -0.57 -26.43
N PHE A 256 -10.98 0.45 -25.70
CA PHE A 256 -9.60 0.92 -25.65
C PHE A 256 -8.90 0.70 -24.30
N THR A 257 -9.42 -0.18 -23.45
CA THR A 257 -8.80 -0.48 -22.14
C THR A 257 -7.34 -0.94 -22.23
N SER A 258 -6.97 -1.61 -23.32
CA SER A 258 -5.58 -2.02 -23.59
C SER A 258 -4.65 -0.83 -23.89
N TYR A 259 -5.20 0.32 -24.27
CA TYR A 259 -4.44 1.55 -24.56
C TYR A 259 -4.27 2.46 -23.35
N ASP A 260 -5.10 2.33 -22.34
CA ASP A 260 -5.19 3.27 -21.21
C ASP A 260 -3.82 3.58 -20.58
N MET A 261 -3.02 2.54 -20.36
CA MET A 261 -1.70 2.67 -19.80
C MET A 261 -0.74 3.41 -20.76
N LEU A 262 -0.71 3.00 -22.03
CA LEU A 262 0.16 3.63 -23.03
C LEU A 262 -0.19 5.10 -23.25
N ILE A 263 -1.47 5.45 -23.23
CA ILE A 263 -1.91 6.84 -23.35
C ILE A 263 -1.49 7.67 -22.14
N LYS A 264 -1.60 7.12 -20.90
CA LYS A 264 -1.11 7.79 -19.71
C LYS A 264 0.40 8.06 -19.79
N TRP A 265 1.18 7.06 -20.19
CA TRP A 265 2.62 7.21 -20.38
C TRP A 265 2.97 8.17 -21.51
N SER A 266 2.26 8.08 -22.64
CA SER A 266 2.42 9.01 -23.76
C SER A 266 2.19 10.45 -23.32
N LYS A 267 1.16 10.68 -22.51
CA LYS A 267 0.88 12.01 -21.96
C LYS A 267 2.06 12.54 -21.14
N GLN A 268 2.69 11.71 -20.33
CA GLN A 268 3.88 12.08 -19.56
C GLN A 268 5.05 12.43 -20.47
N PHE A 269 5.35 11.57 -21.43
CA PHE A 269 6.45 11.79 -22.36
C PHE A 269 6.23 13.00 -23.28
N LEU A 270 5.02 13.18 -23.83
CA LEU A 270 4.75 14.21 -24.83
C LEU A 270 4.58 15.61 -24.24
N LEU A 271 3.92 15.72 -23.09
CA LEU A 271 3.63 17.03 -22.50
C LEU A 271 4.76 17.53 -21.59
N ASN A 272 5.86 16.77 -21.45
CA ASN A 272 6.95 17.07 -20.50
C ASN A 272 6.44 17.36 -19.07
N ARG A 273 5.23 16.87 -18.77
CA ARG A 273 4.61 16.99 -17.47
C ARG A 273 5.00 15.71 -16.74
N GLY A 274 5.99 15.79 -15.87
CA GLY A 274 6.14 14.78 -14.81
C GLY A 274 4.79 14.58 -14.13
N PHE A 275 4.66 13.70 -13.14
CA PHE A 275 3.44 13.66 -12.31
C PHE A 275 3.15 15.00 -11.61
N THR A 276 3.99 15.99 -11.87
CA THR A 276 3.88 17.40 -11.50
C THR A 276 3.78 18.26 -12.76
N THR A 277 2.97 19.28 -12.70
CA THR A 277 2.57 20.18 -13.81
C THR A 277 3.68 21.14 -14.27
N PHE A 278 4.91 20.65 -14.52
CA PHE A 278 6.02 21.54 -14.93
C PHE A 278 6.31 21.48 -16.41
N ALA A 279 5.94 22.54 -17.10
CA ALA A 279 6.39 22.85 -18.45
C ALA A 279 7.26 24.12 -18.38
N GLY A 280 8.57 23.94 -18.44
CA GLY A 280 9.50 25.07 -18.54
C GLY A 280 10.45 24.89 -19.71
N SER A 281 10.89 26.01 -20.31
CA SER A 281 11.83 26.03 -21.44
C SER A 281 13.24 25.51 -21.09
N TYR A 282 13.52 25.19 -19.83
CA TYR A 282 14.87 24.84 -19.30
C TYR A 282 15.09 23.35 -19.02
N VAL A 283 14.02 22.50 -19.04
CA VAL A 283 14.10 21.06 -18.82
C VAL A 283 13.50 20.33 -20.02
N ASN A 284 14.22 19.36 -20.57
CA ASN A 284 13.74 18.58 -21.71
C ASN A 284 12.70 17.54 -21.30
N GLN A 285 12.91 16.88 -20.17
CA GLN A 285 12.02 15.84 -19.68
C GLN A 285 12.21 15.63 -18.17
N SER A 286 11.13 15.47 -17.45
CA SER A 286 11.15 15.07 -16.05
C SER A 286 10.13 13.95 -15.79
N LEU A 287 10.56 12.90 -15.08
CA LEU A 287 9.72 11.83 -14.58
C LEU A 287 9.96 11.73 -13.09
N LEU A 288 9.09 12.35 -12.32
CA LEU A 288 9.23 12.49 -10.88
C LEU A 288 7.98 11.97 -10.17
N PHE A 289 8.19 11.26 -9.07
CA PHE A 289 7.16 10.62 -8.26
C PHE A 289 7.35 11.00 -6.81
N GLN A 290 6.27 11.16 -6.07
CA GLN A 290 6.36 11.30 -4.61
C GLN A 290 6.77 9.96 -4.00
N ALA A 291 7.89 9.93 -3.28
CA ALA A 291 8.40 8.71 -2.66
C ALA A 291 7.39 8.10 -1.67
N GLU A 292 6.66 8.94 -0.94
CA GLU A 292 5.57 8.55 -0.03
C GLU A 292 4.50 7.71 -0.75
N ARG A 293 3.99 8.18 -1.90
CA ARG A 293 2.97 7.46 -2.68
C ARG A 293 3.49 6.16 -3.28
N LEU A 294 4.75 6.15 -3.72
CA LEU A 294 5.37 4.91 -4.21
C LEU A 294 5.44 3.86 -3.12
N PHE A 295 5.81 4.26 -1.91
CA PHE A 295 5.90 3.38 -0.75
C PHE A 295 4.53 2.85 -0.35
N GLU A 296 3.52 3.73 -0.22
CA GLU A 296 2.14 3.39 0.08
C GLU A 296 1.58 2.34 -0.91
N ASP A 297 1.65 2.65 -2.21
CA ASP A 297 1.16 1.75 -3.26
C ASP A 297 1.89 0.41 -3.29
N PHE A 298 3.21 0.44 -3.04
CA PHE A 298 4.02 -0.76 -3.00
C PHE A 298 3.67 -1.67 -1.82
N VAL A 299 3.52 -1.12 -0.62
CA VAL A 299 3.08 -1.88 0.56
C VAL A 299 1.68 -2.44 0.33
N ALA A 300 0.74 -1.63 -0.19
CA ALA A 300 -0.60 -2.10 -0.53
C ALA A 300 -0.59 -3.26 -1.55
N TYR A 301 0.28 -3.18 -2.57
CA TYR A 301 0.48 -4.27 -3.52
C TYR A 301 0.96 -5.56 -2.84
N LEU A 302 1.93 -5.46 -1.93
CA LEU A 302 2.47 -6.62 -1.21
C LEU A 302 1.41 -7.28 -0.32
N PHE A 303 0.57 -6.49 0.36
CA PHE A 303 -0.57 -7.04 1.11
C PHE A 303 -1.53 -7.81 0.20
N ARG A 304 -1.90 -7.25 -0.97
CA ARG A 304 -2.76 -7.97 -1.95
C ARG A 304 -2.14 -9.25 -2.46
N LYS A 305 -0.81 -9.29 -2.58
CA LYS A 305 -0.07 -10.45 -3.08
C LYS A 305 0.07 -11.56 -2.05
N TYR A 306 0.44 -11.21 -0.81
CA TYR A 306 0.83 -12.16 0.23
C TYR A 306 -0.23 -12.39 1.31
N ALA A 307 -1.34 -11.65 1.26
CA ALA A 307 -2.49 -11.82 2.12
C ALA A 307 -3.78 -12.10 1.32
N PRO A 308 -3.84 -13.17 0.49
CA PRO A 308 -4.95 -13.39 -0.45
C PRO A 308 -6.29 -13.70 0.24
N THR A 309 -6.27 -14.11 1.51
CA THR A 309 -7.47 -14.36 2.32
C THR A 309 -8.12 -13.09 2.87
N TYR A 310 -7.43 -11.96 2.76
CA TYR A 310 -7.91 -10.66 3.19
C TYR A 310 -8.35 -9.79 2.01
N ASN A 311 -9.37 -8.97 2.24
CA ASN A 311 -9.73 -7.90 1.31
C ASN A 311 -8.85 -6.68 1.62
N VAL A 312 -8.00 -6.29 0.66
CA VAL A 312 -7.07 -5.17 0.79
C VAL A 312 -7.55 -3.98 -0.04
N ASP A 313 -8.03 -2.96 0.64
CA ASP A 313 -8.53 -1.72 0.03
C ASP A 313 -7.58 -0.56 0.33
N ALA A 314 -6.95 -0.03 -0.72
CA ALA A 314 -6.09 1.14 -0.60
C ALA A 314 -6.90 2.42 -0.68
N GLN A 315 -6.58 3.39 0.19
CA GLN A 315 -7.24 4.69 0.22
C GLN A 315 -8.77 4.60 0.45
N ASN A 316 -9.18 3.72 1.37
CA ASN A 316 -10.60 3.54 1.69
C ASN A 316 -11.26 4.82 2.18
N THR A 317 -12.49 5.09 1.72
CA THR A 317 -13.23 6.33 2.00
C THR A 317 -14.59 6.06 2.67
N ARG A 318 -14.70 4.98 3.41
CA ARG A 318 -15.97 4.49 3.99
C ARG A 318 -16.54 5.41 5.06
N TYR A 319 -15.69 5.96 5.93
CA TYR A 319 -16.12 6.72 7.12
C TYR A 319 -15.68 8.17 7.10
N PHE A 320 -16.34 8.97 7.94
CA PHE A 320 -16.10 10.40 8.11
C PHE A 320 -15.78 10.70 9.57
N LEU A 321 -14.90 11.67 9.82
CA LEU A 321 -14.59 12.11 11.17
C LEU A 321 -15.81 12.75 11.84
N VAL A 322 -16.56 13.57 11.08
CA VAL A 322 -17.78 14.23 11.52
C VAL A 322 -18.98 13.63 10.80
N ASP A 323 -19.85 12.96 11.54
CA ASP A 323 -21.01 12.27 10.99
C ASP A 323 -22.12 13.22 10.56
N ARG A 324 -22.25 14.39 11.24
CA ARG A 324 -23.29 15.37 10.91
C ARG A 324 -22.86 16.81 11.23
N HIS A 325 -22.85 17.67 10.21
CA HIS A 325 -22.75 19.11 10.31
C HIS A 325 -23.64 19.72 9.21
N ASN A 326 -24.64 20.54 9.57
CA ASN A 326 -25.60 21.09 8.63
C ASN A 326 -26.19 20.03 7.67
N GLY A 327 -26.54 18.86 8.20
CA GLY A 327 -27.09 17.73 7.43
C GLY A 327 -26.08 16.94 6.58
N LYS A 328 -24.80 17.31 6.55
CA LYS A 328 -23.76 16.66 5.73
C LYS A 328 -22.70 15.98 6.60
N ARG A 329 -22.12 14.91 6.08
CA ARG A 329 -20.89 14.31 6.61
C ARG A 329 -19.69 15.16 6.16
N MET A 330 -18.68 15.32 7.04
CA MET A 330 -17.51 16.14 6.76
C MET A 330 -16.22 15.43 7.22
N PHE A 331 -15.09 15.84 6.64
CA PHE A 331 -13.76 15.29 6.94
C PHE A 331 -13.71 13.78 6.71
N GLN A 332 -13.79 13.39 5.44
CA GLN A 332 -13.70 11.99 5.02
C GLN A 332 -12.37 11.38 5.46
N LEU A 333 -12.43 10.26 6.15
CA LEU A 333 -11.26 9.51 6.57
C LEU A 333 -10.73 8.70 5.40
N ARG A 334 -9.40 8.62 5.31
CA ARG A 334 -8.74 7.96 4.19
C ARG A 334 -7.46 7.28 4.67
N PRO A 335 -7.57 6.13 5.36
CA PRO A 335 -6.40 5.33 5.68
C PRO A 335 -5.71 4.84 4.40
N ASP A 336 -4.40 4.73 4.43
CA ASP A 336 -3.60 4.30 3.27
C ASP A 336 -4.00 2.90 2.83
N ILE A 337 -4.07 1.95 3.78
CA ILE A 337 -4.41 0.56 3.50
C ILE A 337 -5.36 0.05 4.59
N LEU A 338 -6.47 -0.51 4.14
CA LEU A 338 -7.41 -1.24 4.99
C LEU A 338 -7.35 -2.72 4.61
N VAL A 339 -7.11 -3.57 5.60
CA VAL A 339 -7.04 -5.03 5.44
C VAL A 339 -8.13 -5.65 6.28
N GLU A 340 -9.09 -6.31 5.65
CA GLU A 340 -10.25 -6.89 6.33
C GLU A 340 -10.46 -8.34 5.90
N THR A 341 -10.86 -9.21 6.81
CA THR A 341 -11.44 -10.51 6.43
C THR A 341 -12.86 -10.34 5.89
N ASP A 342 -13.46 -11.40 5.35
CA ASP A 342 -14.86 -11.37 4.95
C ASP A 342 -15.74 -10.98 6.15
N LYS A 343 -16.72 -10.09 5.95
CA LYS A 343 -17.65 -9.64 6.99
C LYS A 343 -18.51 -10.77 7.57
N ASN A 344 -18.72 -11.83 6.80
CA ASN A 344 -19.47 -12.99 7.22
C ASN A 344 -18.57 -14.04 7.88
N SER A 345 -17.26 -13.81 7.94
CA SER A 345 -16.34 -14.68 8.63
C SER A 345 -16.67 -14.71 10.11
N PRO A 346 -16.70 -15.88 10.75
CA PRO A 346 -16.82 -15.97 12.21
C PRO A 346 -15.65 -15.27 12.92
N ARG A 347 -14.58 -15.05 12.19
CA ARG A 347 -13.39 -14.32 12.60
C ARG A 347 -13.23 -13.07 11.73
N TYR A 348 -13.95 -12.03 12.07
CA TYR A 348 -13.74 -10.75 11.39
C TYR A 348 -12.56 -10.00 12.00
N GLU A 349 -11.60 -9.67 11.17
CA GLU A 349 -10.44 -8.84 11.52
C GLU A 349 -10.41 -7.58 10.67
N CYS A 350 -9.96 -6.53 11.28
CA CYS A 350 -9.74 -5.25 10.63
C CYS A 350 -8.37 -4.69 11.02
N ILE A 351 -7.52 -4.46 10.04
CA ILE A 351 -6.20 -3.86 10.22
C ILE A 351 -6.18 -2.55 9.45
N ILE A 352 -5.88 -1.46 10.12
CA ILE A 352 -5.73 -0.13 9.54
C ILE A 352 -4.24 0.18 9.51
N ILE A 353 -3.72 0.34 8.32
CA ILE A 353 -2.29 0.58 8.10
C ILE A 353 -2.12 1.96 7.48
N ASP A 354 -1.20 2.71 8.05
CA ASP A 354 -0.77 3.99 7.52
C ASP A 354 0.74 3.95 7.30
N THR A 355 1.19 4.31 6.11
CA THR A 355 2.59 4.23 5.71
C THR A 355 3.24 5.59 5.76
N LYS A 356 4.44 5.68 6.30
CA LYS A 356 5.15 6.95 6.42
C LYS A 356 6.56 6.84 5.86
N TRP A 357 6.84 7.65 4.86
CA TRP A 357 8.18 7.75 4.27
C TRP A 357 9.05 8.73 5.06
N LYS A 358 9.42 8.36 6.29
CA LYS A 358 10.22 9.15 7.23
C LYS A 358 11.21 8.24 7.96
N ALA A 359 12.31 8.81 8.44
CA ALA A 359 13.19 8.11 9.37
C ALA A 359 12.73 8.34 10.81
N ILE A 360 12.66 7.27 11.57
CA ILE A 360 12.47 7.30 13.04
C ILE A 360 13.70 6.71 13.72
N ASP A 361 13.82 6.91 15.03
CA ASP A 361 14.99 6.52 15.82
C ASP A 361 14.55 5.77 17.07
N ALA A 362 14.66 4.44 17.03
CA ALA A 362 14.25 3.55 18.13
C ALA A 362 15.05 3.79 19.43
N SER A 363 16.24 4.39 19.34
CA SER A 363 17.06 4.71 20.52
C SER A 363 16.63 5.96 21.29
N ARG A 364 15.58 6.66 20.81
CA ARG A 364 15.14 7.96 21.37
C ARG A 364 13.70 7.98 21.87
N PRO A 365 13.34 7.14 22.85
CA PRO A 365 12.02 7.14 23.46
C PRO A 365 11.68 8.49 24.13
N ASP A 366 12.70 9.21 24.66
CA ASP A 366 12.60 10.55 25.22
C ASP A 366 12.05 11.61 24.25
N ARG A 367 12.21 11.38 22.94
CA ARG A 367 11.70 12.23 21.87
C ARG A 367 10.62 11.53 21.04
N HIS A 368 9.85 10.65 21.67
CA HIS A 368 8.79 9.90 21.01
C HIS A 368 9.26 9.16 19.74
N TYR A 369 10.50 8.63 19.75
CA TYR A 369 11.13 7.94 18.62
C TYR A 369 11.23 8.78 17.34
N LEU A 370 11.04 10.10 17.41
CA LEU A 370 10.85 11.05 16.30
C LEU A 370 9.57 10.82 15.48
N ILE A 371 8.60 10.10 16.01
CA ILE A 371 7.28 9.94 15.41
C ILE A 371 6.52 11.27 15.50
N ASP A 372 5.86 11.66 14.41
CA ASP A 372 5.06 12.87 14.38
C ASP A 372 3.74 12.64 15.15
N MET A 373 3.42 13.55 16.06
CA MET A 373 2.20 13.50 16.87
C MET A 373 0.93 13.48 15.97
N LYS A 374 0.99 14.09 14.78
CA LYS A 374 -0.12 14.06 13.80
C LYS A 374 -0.40 12.64 13.31
N ASP A 375 0.64 11.83 13.11
CA ASP A 375 0.49 10.45 12.66
C ASP A 375 -0.24 9.63 13.74
N MET A 376 0.05 9.89 15.03
CA MET A 376 -0.63 9.26 16.18
C MET A 376 -2.11 9.66 16.25
N TYR A 377 -2.42 10.96 16.16
CA TYR A 377 -3.81 11.44 16.15
C TYR A 377 -4.61 10.92 14.96
N GLN A 378 -4.00 10.83 13.80
CA GLN A 378 -4.62 10.32 12.58
C GLN A 378 -5.07 8.88 12.77
N LEU A 379 -4.18 8.00 13.25
CA LEU A 379 -4.51 6.59 13.48
C LEU A 379 -5.51 6.39 14.61
N TYR A 380 -5.42 7.17 15.68
CA TYR A 380 -6.43 7.14 16.73
C TYR A 380 -7.83 7.46 16.18
N ALA A 381 -7.94 8.54 15.38
CA ALA A 381 -9.20 8.92 14.76
C ALA A 381 -9.74 7.82 13.82
N TYR A 382 -8.86 7.20 13.02
CA TYR A 382 -9.23 6.06 12.18
C TYR A 382 -9.73 4.89 13.03
N GLY A 383 -8.97 4.48 14.03
CA GLY A 383 -9.31 3.37 14.92
C GLY A 383 -10.68 3.54 15.57
N GLN A 384 -10.94 4.71 16.15
CA GLN A 384 -12.22 5.00 16.80
C GLN A 384 -13.41 4.98 15.84
N LYS A 385 -13.27 5.61 14.67
CA LYS A 385 -14.36 5.66 13.68
C LYS A 385 -14.64 4.31 13.01
N TYR A 386 -13.60 3.56 12.71
CA TYR A 386 -13.75 2.21 12.17
C TYR A 386 -14.34 1.26 13.21
N ARG A 387 -13.90 1.30 14.46
CA ARG A 387 -14.50 0.54 15.56
C ARG A 387 -16.00 0.82 15.69
N GLN A 388 -16.39 2.11 15.73
CA GLN A 388 -17.80 2.52 15.82
C GLN A 388 -18.62 2.05 14.61
N GLY A 389 -18.09 2.22 13.39
CA GLY A 389 -18.76 1.84 12.15
C GLY A 389 -18.92 0.34 12.01
N GLN A 390 -17.88 -0.41 12.27
CA GLN A 390 -17.89 -1.88 12.18
C GLN A 390 -18.73 -2.53 13.27
N THR A 391 -18.67 -2.03 14.50
CA THR A 391 -19.56 -2.49 15.58
C THR A 391 -21.03 -2.32 15.19
N LYS A 392 -21.37 -1.21 14.52
CA LYS A 392 -22.72 -0.97 14.02
C LYS A 392 -23.12 -1.88 12.87
N GLU A 393 -22.19 -2.15 11.95
CA GLU A 393 -22.44 -2.97 10.75
C GLU A 393 -22.46 -4.47 11.06
N ILE A 394 -21.58 -4.94 11.94
CA ILE A 394 -21.36 -6.37 12.22
C ILE A 394 -22.11 -6.80 13.49
N GLY A 395 -22.41 -5.86 14.38
CA GLY A 395 -23.06 -6.16 15.67
C GLY A 395 -22.12 -6.67 16.75
N LEU A 396 -20.81 -6.69 16.49
CA LEU A 396 -19.75 -7.09 17.42
C LEU A 396 -18.83 -5.90 17.69
N ASP A 397 -18.28 -5.79 18.90
CA ASP A 397 -17.26 -4.76 19.19
C ASP A 397 -15.91 -5.20 18.60
N VAL A 398 -15.70 -4.85 17.34
CA VAL A 398 -14.46 -5.13 16.61
C VAL A 398 -13.45 -4.03 16.91
N ILE A 399 -12.32 -4.42 17.50
CA ILE A 399 -11.22 -3.50 17.77
C ILE A 399 -10.25 -3.57 16.60
N PRO A 400 -10.14 -2.50 15.78
CA PRO A 400 -9.18 -2.49 14.69
C PRO A 400 -7.75 -2.56 15.20
N LYS A 401 -6.91 -3.34 14.53
CA LYS A 401 -5.46 -3.31 14.71
C LYS A 401 -4.92 -2.08 13.97
N LEU A 402 -4.13 -1.24 14.64
CA LEU A 402 -3.53 -0.06 14.02
C LEU A 402 -2.05 -0.30 13.80
N VAL A 403 -1.57 0.01 12.60
CA VAL A 403 -0.17 -0.20 12.23
C VAL A 403 0.39 1.04 11.53
N LEU A 404 1.51 1.55 12.03
CA LEU A 404 2.36 2.52 11.34
C LEU A 404 3.55 1.79 10.71
N VAL A 405 3.68 1.88 9.40
CA VAL A 405 4.77 1.25 8.66
C VAL A 405 5.78 2.32 8.23
N TYR A 406 7.02 2.19 8.67
CA TYR A 406 8.15 3.04 8.29
C TYR A 406 9.19 2.23 7.52
N PRO A 407 9.98 2.84 6.61
CA PRO A 407 11.12 2.17 6.01
C PRO A 407 12.11 1.70 7.09
N TYR A 408 12.63 0.50 6.93
CA TYR A 408 13.73 -0.02 7.76
C TYR A 408 14.94 0.91 7.67
N SER A 409 15.60 1.14 8.79
CA SER A 409 16.84 1.93 8.89
C SER A 409 17.76 1.36 9.97
N GLU A 410 19.03 1.76 9.98
CA GLU A 410 19.99 1.38 11.03
C GLU A 410 19.53 1.76 12.45
N LYS A 411 18.72 2.80 12.56
CA LYS A 411 18.16 3.30 13.81
C LYS A 411 16.78 2.74 14.13
N PHE A 412 16.19 1.99 13.20
CA PHE A 412 14.89 1.36 13.36
C PHE A 412 14.87 0.01 12.65
N THR A 413 15.35 -1.01 13.35
CA THR A 413 15.57 -2.38 12.85
C THR A 413 14.51 -3.35 13.30
N GLU A 414 13.82 -3.07 14.41
CA GLU A 414 12.85 -3.94 15.07
C GLU A 414 11.57 -3.17 15.40
N TYR A 415 10.50 -3.90 15.67
CA TYR A 415 9.22 -3.34 16.07
C TYR A 415 9.38 -2.55 17.37
N LEU A 416 8.77 -1.37 17.44
CA LEU A 416 8.69 -0.66 18.71
C LEU A 416 7.73 -1.39 19.66
N PRO A 417 7.91 -1.23 20.98
CA PRO A 417 6.91 -1.65 21.95
C PRO A 417 5.54 -1.07 21.59
N GLU A 418 4.48 -1.84 21.84
CA GLU A 418 3.12 -1.47 21.52
C GLU A 418 2.69 -0.17 22.21
N PHE A 419 2.07 0.72 21.46
CA PHE A 419 1.45 1.93 22.00
C PHE A 419 0.01 1.67 22.35
N VAL A 420 -0.35 1.82 23.61
CA VAL A 420 -1.72 1.67 24.10
C VAL A 420 -2.36 3.05 24.22
N TYR A 421 -3.40 3.31 23.41
CA TYR A 421 -4.09 4.60 23.43
C TYR A 421 -4.99 4.79 24.65
N GLU A 422 -5.61 3.70 25.11
CA GLU A 422 -6.57 3.72 26.23
C GLU A 422 -6.22 2.60 27.20
N ASP A 423 -5.54 2.94 28.29
CA ASP A 423 -5.32 2.04 29.42
C ASP A 423 -6.42 2.24 30.46
N ILE A 424 -7.63 1.86 30.08
CA ILE A 424 -8.77 1.91 30.97
C ILE A 424 -8.93 0.52 31.58
N LYS A 425 -8.90 0.42 32.91
CA LYS A 425 -8.99 -0.83 33.67
C LYS A 425 -10.15 -1.78 33.30
N GLU A 426 -11.12 -1.31 32.51
CA GLU A 426 -12.33 -2.06 32.18
C GLU A 426 -12.60 -2.17 30.67
N LYS A 427 -11.77 -1.65 29.79
CA LYS A 427 -11.98 -1.70 28.33
C LYS A 427 -10.71 -2.06 27.59
N ILE A 428 -10.86 -2.93 26.61
CA ILE A 428 -9.79 -3.15 25.63
C ILE A 428 -9.72 -1.90 24.76
N GLY A 429 -8.64 -1.15 24.89
CA GLY A 429 -8.41 0.07 24.13
C GLY A 429 -7.80 -0.19 22.76
N LEU A 430 -7.72 0.86 21.95
CA LEU A 430 -6.99 0.83 20.70
C LEU A 430 -5.49 0.73 20.98
N LYS A 431 -4.84 -0.10 20.19
CA LYS A 431 -3.40 -0.32 20.24
C LYS A 431 -2.79 -0.05 18.89
N LEU A 432 -1.59 0.51 18.89
CA LEU A 432 -0.85 0.85 17.71
C LEU A 432 0.51 0.15 17.72
N MET A 433 0.85 -0.45 16.61
CA MET A 433 2.16 -1.00 16.34
C MET A 433 2.92 -0.15 15.35
N VAL A 434 4.20 0.00 15.58
CA VAL A 434 5.12 0.73 14.71
C VAL A 434 6.16 -0.26 14.21
N VAL A 435 6.17 -0.49 12.90
CA VAL A 435 6.92 -1.59 12.29
C VAL A 435 7.89 -1.09 11.22
N PRO A 436 9.13 -1.61 11.19
CA PRO A 436 10.07 -1.37 10.09
C PRO A 436 9.71 -2.25 8.90
N PHE A 437 9.86 -1.72 7.70
CA PHE A 437 9.68 -2.46 6.46
C PHE A 437 10.96 -2.42 5.61
N ASP A 438 11.63 -3.56 5.46
CA ASP A 438 12.85 -3.66 4.64
C ASP A 438 12.49 -3.80 3.16
N LEU A 439 12.82 -2.76 2.39
CA LEU A 439 12.61 -2.69 0.95
C LEU A 439 13.76 -3.31 0.15
N THR A 440 14.87 -3.62 0.79
CA THR A 440 16.13 -3.99 0.09
C THR A 440 16.19 -5.46 -0.26
N ASP A 441 15.47 -6.32 0.46
CA ASP A 441 15.47 -7.77 0.25
C ASP A 441 14.07 -8.30 -0.11
N PRO A 442 13.79 -8.50 -1.41
CA PRO A 442 12.52 -9.03 -1.88
C PRO A 442 12.13 -10.42 -1.33
N SER A 443 13.12 -11.22 -0.91
CA SER A 443 12.86 -12.56 -0.36
C SER A 443 12.16 -12.53 1.01
N THR A 444 12.25 -11.40 1.70
CA THR A 444 11.68 -11.21 3.03
C THR A 444 10.25 -10.64 3.03
N TYR A 445 9.76 -10.13 1.89
CA TYR A 445 8.49 -9.42 1.83
C TYR A 445 7.30 -10.22 2.32
N GLU A 446 7.19 -11.48 1.91
CA GLU A 446 6.12 -12.38 2.37
C GLU A 446 6.13 -12.52 3.89
N LYS A 447 7.30 -12.82 4.46
CA LYS A 447 7.47 -12.93 5.91
C LYS A 447 7.13 -11.62 6.63
N GLN A 448 7.54 -10.48 6.09
CA GLN A 448 7.24 -9.16 6.67
C GLN A 448 5.73 -8.89 6.68
N ILE A 449 5.02 -9.18 5.59
CA ILE A 449 3.56 -9.01 5.51
C ILE A 449 2.85 -9.94 6.49
N HIS A 450 3.23 -11.23 6.55
CA HIS A 450 2.67 -12.16 7.52
C HIS A 450 2.93 -11.71 8.96
N ASN A 451 4.13 -11.25 9.26
CA ASN A 451 4.45 -10.70 10.58
C ASN A 451 3.56 -9.50 10.92
N ILE A 452 3.30 -8.59 10.00
CA ILE A 452 2.42 -7.43 10.24
C ILE A 452 0.97 -7.88 10.49
N ILE A 453 0.46 -8.86 9.77
CA ILE A 453 -0.89 -9.39 9.96
C ILE A 453 -1.01 -10.06 11.33
N HIS A 454 -0.01 -10.88 11.68
CA HIS A 454 0.01 -11.66 12.91
C HIS A 454 0.78 -10.98 14.05
N CYS A 455 1.16 -9.72 13.89
CA CYS A 455 2.09 -9.05 14.76
C CYS A 455 1.57 -8.82 16.19
N LEU A 456 0.29 -8.99 16.47
CA LEU A 456 -0.23 -9.12 17.83
C LEU A 456 -0.03 -10.52 18.43
N ASP A 457 0.40 -11.48 17.61
CA ASP A 457 0.70 -12.85 18.02
C ASP A 457 2.22 -13.09 18.16
N VAL A 458 3.04 -12.23 17.55
CA VAL A 458 4.50 -12.27 17.73
C VAL A 458 4.85 -11.44 18.97
N LYS A 459 4.95 -12.10 20.11
CA LYS A 459 5.60 -11.52 21.28
C LYS A 459 7.00 -11.10 20.88
N PRO A 460 7.43 -9.85 21.10
CA PRO A 460 8.85 -9.56 21.16
C PRO A 460 9.46 -10.52 22.22
N GLU A 461 10.64 -11.05 21.96
CA GLU A 461 11.32 -12.01 22.84
C GLU A 461 11.51 -11.52 24.28
N ILE A 462 11.06 -10.31 24.61
CA ILE A 462 11.20 -9.70 25.93
C ILE A 462 9.88 -9.03 26.31
N GLN A 463 8.88 -9.83 26.70
CA GLN A 463 7.85 -9.32 27.61
C GLN A 463 7.78 -10.22 28.83
N PRO A 464 7.73 -9.63 30.03
CA PRO A 464 7.57 -10.43 31.24
C PRO A 464 6.24 -11.19 31.19
N ILE A 465 6.31 -12.48 31.45
CA ILE A 465 5.12 -13.30 31.62
C ILE A 465 4.42 -12.80 32.86
N TYR A 466 3.27 -12.19 32.69
CA TYR A 466 2.48 -11.73 33.82
C TYR A 466 1.82 -12.94 34.49
N ARG A 467 2.18 -13.23 35.74
CA ARG A 467 1.42 -14.11 36.61
C ARG A 467 0.28 -13.32 37.22
N TYR A 468 -0.91 -13.88 37.14
CA TYR A 468 -2.08 -13.30 37.79
C TYR A 468 -2.20 -13.88 39.21
N GLU A 469 -2.03 -13.03 40.22
CA GLU A 469 -2.48 -13.37 41.57
C GLU A 469 -3.90 -12.84 41.77
N TYR A 470 -4.76 -13.69 42.30
CA TYR A 470 -6.17 -13.36 42.51
C TYR A 470 -6.34 -12.69 43.85
N ASP A 471 -6.74 -11.42 43.86
CA ASP A 471 -7.09 -10.72 45.08
C ASP A 471 -8.56 -11.03 45.46
N TRP A 472 -8.73 -11.63 46.62
CA TRP A 472 -10.02 -12.10 47.09
C TRP A 472 -10.93 -10.99 47.62
N GLU A 473 -10.39 -9.87 48.03
CA GLU A 473 -11.17 -8.75 48.58
C GLU A 473 -11.80 -7.88 47.49
N ASP A 474 -11.15 -7.77 46.33
CA ASP A 474 -11.60 -6.88 45.25
C ASP A 474 -12.14 -7.59 43.99
N ASN A 475 -12.14 -8.94 43.96
CA ASN A 475 -12.50 -9.75 42.76
C ASN A 475 -11.73 -9.36 41.47
N THR A 476 -10.59 -8.71 41.59
CA THR A 476 -9.70 -8.36 40.49
C THR A 476 -8.50 -9.31 40.47
N ILE A 477 -7.94 -9.54 39.28
CA ILE A 477 -6.71 -10.32 39.10
C ILE A 477 -5.57 -9.34 38.91
N PRO A 478 -4.67 -9.12 39.89
CA PRO A 478 -3.54 -8.22 39.71
C PRO A 478 -2.48 -8.84 38.77
N LEU A 479 -1.85 -8.00 37.98
CA LEU A 479 -0.76 -8.37 37.07
C LEU A 479 0.56 -8.41 37.85
N VAL A 480 1.17 -9.56 37.98
CA VAL A 480 2.52 -9.71 38.54
C VAL A 480 3.47 -10.15 37.44
N ALA A 481 4.54 -9.41 37.25
CA ALA A 481 5.58 -9.76 36.29
C ALA A 481 6.36 -11.00 36.74
N ALA A 482 6.51 -12.01 35.89
CA ALA A 482 7.34 -13.19 36.10
C ALA A 482 8.57 -13.16 35.17
N GLU A 483 9.69 -13.67 35.68
CA GLU A 483 10.94 -13.73 34.91
C GLU A 483 10.84 -14.65 33.67
N PRO A 484 11.55 -14.35 32.59
CA PRO A 484 11.43 -15.06 31.32
C PRO A 484 12.08 -16.44 31.38
N THR A 485 11.32 -17.47 31.04
CA THR A 485 11.87 -18.81 30.73
C THR A 485 11.84 -19.05 29.22
N PRO A 486 12.94 -19.55 28.63
CA PRO A 486 13.01 -19.76 27.18
C PRO A 486 12.42 -21.14 26.84
N HIS A 487 11.15 -21.21 26.45
CA HIS A 487 10.58 -22.29 25.63
C HIS A 487 9.17 -21.89 25.17
N TYR A 488 8.82 -22.21 23.93
CA TYR A 488 7.49 -22.09 23.33
C TYR A 488 6.43 -22.82 24.18
N GLN A 489 5.82 -22.12 25.11
CA GLN A 489 4.68 -22.65 25.86
C GLN A 489 3.39 -22.21 25.17
N GLN A 490 2.68 -23.16 24.59
CA GLN A 490 1.33 -22.93 24.08
C GLN A 490 0.39 -22.76 25.28
N THR A 491 -0.35 -21.65 25.31
CA THR A 491 -1.36 -21.42 26.35
C THR A 491 -2.66 -22.11 25.97
N MET A 492 -3.20 -22.92 26.88
CA MET A 492 -4.48 -23.60 26.73
C MET A 492 -5.51 -22.95 27.64
N LEU A 493 -6.67 -22.59 27.09
CA LEU A 493 -7.84 -22.19 27.86
C LEU A 493 -8.57 -23.42 28.32
N VAL A 494 -8.81 -23.56 29.62
CA VAL A 494 -9.63 -24.61 30.19
C VAL A 494 -10.98 -24.04 30.55
N GLY A 495 -12.01 -24.49 29.84
CA GLY A 495 -13.38 -24.03 30.00
C GLY A 495 -14.38 -25.17 30.21
N CYS A 496 -15.62 -24.84 30.59
CA CYS A 496 -16.65 -25.85 30.75
C CYS A 496 -17.94 -25.48 30.03
N TYR A 497 -18.68 -26.51 29.62
CA TYR A 497 -20.10 -26.39 29.26
C TYR A 497 -21.00 -26.91 30.36
N ARG A 498 -22.23 -26.43 30.43
CA ARG A 498 -23.19 -26.75 31.51
C ARG A 498 -24.34 -27.65 31.08
N SER A 499 -24.64 -27.64 29.79
CA SER A 499 -25.70 -28.46 29.20
C SER A 499 -25.29 -28.91 27.79
N LYS A 500 -25.98 -29.93 27.27
CA LYS A 500 -25.76 -30.42 25.89
C LYS A 500 -26.08 -29.33 24.86
N GLU A 501 -27.13 -28.54 25.10
CA GLU A 501 -27.51 -27.40 24.23
C GLU A 501 -26.41 -26.34 24.17
N HIS A 502 -25.71 -26.10 25.30
CA HIS A 502 -24.58 -25.16 25.31
C HIS A 502 -23.38 -25.71 24.51
N LEU A 503 -23.10 -27.03 24.61
CA LEU A 503 -22.08 -27.68 23.82
C LEU A 503 -22.40 -27.63 22.31
N GLU A 504 -23.65 -27.93 21.96
CA GLU A 504 -24.11 -27.86 20.56
C GLU A 504 -24.01 -26.42 20.01
N TRP A 505 -24.40 -25.42 20.80
CA TRP A 505 -24.26 -24.02 20.45
C TRP A 505 -22.78 -23.65 20.18
N ILE A 506 -21.85 -24.09 21.04
CA ILE A 506 -20.41 -23.84 20.88
C ILE A 506 -19.92 -24.44 19.54
N LYS A 507 -20.32 -25.69 19.25
CA LYS A 507 -19.92 -26.37 18.03
C LYS A 507 -20.52 -25.75 16.76
N GLN A 508 -21.80 -25.38 16.77
CA GLN A 508 -22.48 -24.79 15.62
C GLN A 508 -21.98 -23.39 15.29
N ASN A 509 -21.64 -22.59 16.31
CA ASN A 509 -21.18 -21.24 16.11
C ASN A 509 -19.66 -21.13 16.03
N HIS A 510 -18.91 -22.18 16.27
CA HIS A 510 -17.44 -22.17 16.39
C HIS A 510 -16.93 -21.14 17.39
N LEU A 511 -17.64 -20.93 18.50
CA LEU A 511 -17.35 -19.91 19.50
C LEU A 511 -17.41 -20.49 20.91
N TYR A 512 -16.39 -20.21 21.73
CA TYR A 512 -16.46 -20.41 23.16
C TYR A 512 -16.58 -19.06 23.87
N ASN A 513 -17.54 -18.96 24.77
CA ASN A 513 -17.86 -17.71 25.45
C ASN A 513 -17.47 -17.73 26.94
N ILE A 514 -16.87 -16.62 27.38
CA ILE A 514 -16.60 -16.33 28.79
C ILE A 514 -17.40 -15.10 29.19
N ARG A 515 -18.13 -15.20 30.30
CA ARG A 515 -18.89 -14.06 30.82
C ARG A 515 -17.95 -13.04 31.45
N LEU A 516 -18.10 -11.77 31.09
CA LEU A 516 -17.35 -10.65 31.66
C LEU A 516 -18.15 -9.99 32.80
N GLY A 517 -17.48 -9.59 33.87
CA GLY A 517 -18.08 -8.84 35.00
C GLY A 517 -17.47 -9.18 36.36
N SER A 518 -17.91 -8.45 37.41
CA SER A 518 -17.39 -8.53 38.77
C SER A 518 -18.01 -9.63 39.65
N ARG A 519 -18.92 -10.45 39.11
CA ARG A 519 -19.59 -11.51 39.90
C ARG A 519 -18.97 -12.88 39.63
N SER A 520 -19.15 -13.76 40.62
CA SER A 520 -18.71 -15.18 40.59
C SER A 520 -18.91 -15.87 39.24
N GLY A 521 -17.87 -16.42 38.68
CA GLY A 521 -17.87 -17.15 37.41
C GLY A 521 -17.68 -16.28 36.16
N ALA A 522 -17.42 -14.98 36.34
CA ALA A 522 -17.03 -14.05 35.27
C ALA A 522 -15.54 -13.69 35.41
N ILE A 523 -14.88 -13.47 34.30
CA ILE A 523 -13.54 -12.88 34.29
C ILE A 523 -13.69 -11.36 34.40
N SER A 524 -12.88 -10.73 35.25
CA SER A 524 -12.84 -9.27 35.33
C SER A 524 -12.43 -8.66 34.00
N LYS A 525 -13.06 -7.56 33.61
CA LYS A 525 -12.70 -6.83 32.38
C LYS A 525 -11.26 -6.33 32.37
N SER A 526 -10.68 -6.11 33.56
CA SER A 526 -9.31 -5.62 33.70
C SER A 526 -8.23 -6.71 33.55
N GLY A 527 -8.63 -7.98 33.54
CA GLY A 527 -7.69 -9.09 33.57
C GLY A 527 -7.50 -9.88 32.29
N LEU A 528 -7.62 -9.35 31.12
CA LEU A 528 -7.68 -9.76 30.15
C LEU A 528 -7.64 -10.46 29.08
N VAL A 529 -7.25 -10.45 28.22
CA VAL A 529 -7.20 -11.26 27.05
C VAL A 529 -5.90 -12.03 27.04
N VAL A 530 -5.92 -13.18 27.56
CA VAL A 530 -4.84 -14.13 27.35
C VAL A 530 -5.14 -14.84 26.03
N SER A 531 -4.27 -14.68 25.04
CA SER A 531 -4.33 -15.45 23.80
C SER A 531 -4.12 -16.92 24.16
N ALA A 532 -5.04 -17.78 23.75
CA ALA A 532 -4.93 -19.23 23.92
C ALA A 532 -4.95 -19.89 22.55
N SER A 533 -4.03 -20.80 22.31
CA SER A 533 -3.98 -21.59 21.07
C SER A 533 -4.89 -22.80 21.09
N ARG A 534 -5.30 -23.24 22.30
CA ARG A 534 -6.16 -24.39 22.49
C ARG A 534 -7.24 -24.16 23.53
N LEU A 535 -8.38 -24.78 23.35
CA LEU A 535 -9.46 -24.86 24.32
C LEU A 535 -9.65 -26.31 24.76
N LEU A 536 -9.47 -26.58 26.05
CA LEU A 536 -9.96 -27.82 26.69
C LEU A 536 -11.34 -27.51 27.25
N LEU A 537 -12.37 -28.09 26.65
CA LEU A 537 -13.76 -27.89 27.02
C LEU A 537 -14.31 -29.16 27.71
N TYR A 538 -14.66 -29.06 29.00
CA TYR A 538 -15.11 -30.20 29.78
C TYR A 538 -16.57 -30.08 30.26
N ASP A 539 -17.21 -31.21 30.54
CA ASP A 539 -18.54 -31.23 31.18
C ASP A 539 -18.41 -30.78 32.64
N SER A 540 -19.15 -29.73 33.02
CA SER A 540 -19.13 -29.21 34.40
C SER A 540 -19.56 -30.27 35.45
N LYS A 541 -20.33 -31.30 35.06
CA LYS A 541 -20.80 -32.40 35.92
C LYS A 541 -19.83 -33.57 35.93
N ASN A 542 -19.08 -33.79 34.84
CA ASN A 542 -18.13 -34.89 34.70
C ASN A 542 -16.81 -34.37 34.06
N PRO A 543 -15.83 -33.90 34.85
CA PRO A 543 -14.58 -33.36 34.33
C PRO A 543 -13.71 -34.34 33.52
N LYS A 544 -14.03 -35.64 33.54
CA LYS A 544 -13.35 -36.65 32.71
C LYS A 544 -13.86 -36.67 31.27
N ASP A 545 -15.04 -36.09 31.02
CA ASP A 545 -15.60 -35.92 29.69
C ASP A 545 -15.24 -34.53 29.15
N TYR A 546 -14.23 -34.50 28.29
CA TYR A 546 -13.73 -33.27 27.71
C TYR A 546 -13.40 -33.42 26.22
N GLN A 547 -13.37 -32.31 25.53
CA GLN A 547 -12.96 -32.16 24.13
C GLN A 547 -11.89 -31.10 24.03
N VAL A 548 -10.98 -31.22 23.06
CA VAL A 548 -9.93 -30.24 22.82
C VAL A 548 -10.15 -29.64 21.43
N PHE A 549 -10.10 -28.32 21.36
CA PHE A 549 -10.25 -27.54 20.13
C PHE A 549 -9.03 -26.68 19.92
N GLU A 550 -8.65 -26.49 18.66
CA GLU A 550 -7.70 -25.44 18.29
C GLU A 550 -8.42 -24.11 18.30
N LEU A 551 -7.79 -23.11 18.89
CA LEU A 551 -8.30 -21.75 18.91
C LEU A 551 -7.48 -20.88 17.99
N ASP A 552 -8.15 -19.88 17.47
CA ASP A 552 -7.45 -18.79 16.89
C ASP A 552 -6.90 -17.86 17.98
N SER A 553 -5.60 -17.99 18.20
CA SER A 553 -4.88 -17.26 19.26
C SER A 553 -4.93 -15.74 19.11
N SER A 554 -5.28 -15.24 17.92
CA SER A 554 -5.31 -13.80 17.60
C SER A 554 -6.70 -13.18 17.67
N SER A 555 -7.77 -13.99 17.76
CA SER A 555 -9.15 -13.50 17.68
C SER A 555 -9.92 -13.70 18.96
N HIS A 556 -10.31 -12.59 19.56
CA HIS A 556 -11.29 -12.57 20.61
C HIS A 556 -12.24 -11.39 20.39
N ILE A 557 -13.52 -11.63 20.69
CA ILE A 557 -14.60 -10.70 20.39
C ILE A 557 -15.37 -10.43 21.68
N ILE A 558 -15.61 -9.16 22.01
CA ILE A 558 -16.51 -8.81 23.12
C ILE A 558 -17.92 -8.65 22.57
N ALA A 559 -18.80 -9.57 22.93
CA ALA A 559 -20.18 -9.62 22.49
C ALA A 559 -21.14 -9.07 23.54
N LYS A 560 -22.09 -8.22 23.08
CA LYS A 560 -23.23 -7.78 23.89
C LYS A 560 -24.39 -8.78 23.82
N ASN A 561 -25.34 -8.62 24.72
CA ASN A 561 -26.51 -9.49 24.82
C ASN A 561 -27.30 -9.67 23.52
N ASP A 562 -27.46 -8.60 22.74
CA ASP A 562 -28.23 -8.65 21.49
C ASP A 562 -27.60 -9.60 20.46
N LEU A 563 -26.27 -9.61 20.38
CA LEU A 563 -25.58 -10.54 19.51
C LEU A 563 -25.67 -11.99 20.02
N MET A 564 -25.50 -12.20 21.31
CA MET A 564 -25.64 -13.53 21.91
C MET A 564 -27.06 -14.07 21.72
N LYS A 565 -28.06 -13.21 21.81
CA LYS A 565 -29.46 -13.53 21.53
C LYS A 565 -29.69 -13.87 20.05
N SER A 566 -29.15 -13.09 19.14
CA SER A 566 -29.27 -13.34 17.69
C SER A 566 -28.61 -14.65 17.25
N LYS A 567 -27.59 -15.09 17.99
CA LYS A 567 -26.93 -16.39 17.78
C LYS A 567 -27.57 -17.54 18.58
N GLY A 568 -28.71 -17.32 19.21
CA GLY A 568 -29.42 -18.35 19.92
C GLY A 568 -28.71 -18.88 21.17
N TYR A 569 -27.94 -18.06 21.88
CA TYR A 569 -27.20 -18.49 23.07
C TYR A 569 -28.14 -18.93 24.20
N PRO A 570 -28.02 -20.20 24.71
CA PRO A 570 -29.04 -20.79 25.60
C PRO A 570 -29.04 -20.24 27.04
N ASP A 571 -27.92 -19.68 27.55
CA ASP A 571 -27.78 -19.17 28.93
C ASP A 571 -27.59 -17.66 28.99
N LEU A 572 -28.42 -16.92 28.26
CA LEU A 572 -28.36 -15.46 28.18
C LEU A 572 -28.72 -14.84 29.52
N LYS A 573 -27.88 -13.92 30.01
CA LYS A 573 -28.15 -13.13 31.22
C LYS A 573 -28.31 -11.66 30.84
N PRO A 574 -29.31 -10.95 31.35
CA PRO A 574 -29.53 -9.52 31.03
C PRO A 574 -28.31 -8.70 31.44
N ASP A 575 -28.02 -7.68 30.62
CA ASP A 575 -26.98 -6.68 30.83
C ASP A 575 -25.56 -7.24 31.05
N ARG A 576 -25.21 -8.30 30.32
CA ARG A 576 -23.90 -8.92 30.38
C ARG A 576 -23.16 -8.79 29.06
N GLU A 577 -21.83 -8.74 29.17
CA GLU A 577 -20.92 -8.87 28.06
C GLU A 577 -20.22 -10.23 28.12
N TYR A 578 -19.83 -10.71 26.97
CA TYR A 578 -19.19 -12.02 26.80
C TYR A 578 -17.90 -11.84 25.98
N LEU A 579 -16.82 -12.46 26.41
CA LEU A 579 -15.60 -12.64 25.64
C LEU A 579 -15.74 -13.93 24.86
N LEU A 580 -15.62 -13.85 23.54
CA LEU A 580 -15.71 -15.00 22.63
C LEU A 580 -14.34 -15.36 22.10
N TYR A 581 -14.03 -16.65 22.17
CA TYR A 581 -12.87 -17.28 21.52
C TYR A 581 -13.36 -18.03 20.29
N VAL A 582 -12.64 -17.87 19.18
CA VAL A 582 -13.00 -18.52 17.90
C VAL A 582 -12.35 -19.91 17.85
N ILE A 583 -13.16 -20.93 17.60
CA ILE A 583 -12.73 -22.31 17.41
C ILE A 583 -12.46 -22.52 15.92
N THR A 584 -11.26 -23.00 15.58
CA THR A 584 -10.88 -23.27 14.20
C THR A 584 -11.13 -24.72 13.81
N GLU A 585 -10.71 -25.67 14.67
CA GLU A 585 -10.84 -27.09 14.41
C GLU A 585 -11.01 -27.88 15.72
N GLU A 586 -11.61 -29.09 15.66
CA GLU A 586 -11.54 -30.04 16.74
C GLU A 586 -10.18 -30.75 16.66
N ALA A 587 -9.42 -30.80 17.76
CA ALA A 587 -8.10 -31.40 17.75
C ALA A 587 -8.21 -32.92 17.45
N GLY A 588 -7.53 -33.35 16.40
CA GLY A 588 -7.61 -34.74 15.92
C GLY A 588 -7.00 -35.79 16.86
N VAL A 589 -6.13 -35.37 17.79
CA VAL A 589 -5.54 -36.22 18.84
C VAL A 589 -5.99 -35.68 20.18
N LYS A 590 -6.60 -36.55 21.02
CA LYS A 590 -6.98 -36.19 22.39
C LYS A 590 -5.82 -36.53 23.34
N PRO A 591 -4.94 -35.55 23.66
CA PRO A 591 -3.98 -35.81 24.74
C PRO A 591 -4.73 -35.99 26.05
N TYR A 592 -4.22 -36.86 26.91
CA TYR A 592 -4.83 -37.08 28.21
C TYR A 592 -4.56 -35.91 29.14
N PHE A 593 -5.65 -35.30 29.63
CA PHE A 593 -5.59 -34.21 30.63
C PHE A 593 -6.42 -34.60 31.87
N ASP A 594 -5.82 -34.47 33.04
CA ASP A 594 -6.56 -34.50 34.30
C ASP A 594 -6.98 -33.05 34.66
N VAL A 595 -8.23 -32.72 34.34
CA VAL A 595 -8.79 -31.37 34.54
C VAL A 595 -8.76 -30.96 36.03
N GLU A 596 -8.95 -31.92 36.96
CA GLU A 596 -8.93 -31.64 38.38
C GLU A 596 -7.51 -31.30 38.86
N SER A 597 -6.50 -32.02 38.40
CA SER A 597 -5.09 -31.76 38.67
C SER A 597 -4.63 -30.41 38.07
N LEU A 598 -5.02 -30.13 36.81
CA LEU A 598 -4.74 -28.84 36.16
C LEU A 598 -5.34 -27.67 36.94
N ARG A 599 -6.56 -27.82 37.42
CA ARG A 599 -7.21 -26.82 38.26
C ARG A 599 -6.48 -26.59 39.57
N GLN A 600 -6.09 -27.65 40.27
CA GLN A 600 -5.36 -27.55 41.56
C GLN A 600 -4.01 -26.83 41.36
N THR A 601 -3.37 -27.06 40.23
CA THR A 601 -2.05 -26.48 39.93
C THR A 601 -2.14 -25.01 39.49
N TYR A 602 -3.05 -24.71 38.56
CA TYR A 602 -3.07 -23.40 37.86
C TYR A 602 -4.17 -22.47 38.36
N ALA A 603 -5.20 -22.97 39.01
CA ALA A 603 -6.33 -22.18 39.48
C ALA A 603 -6.95 -22.68 40.78
N PRO A 604 -6.14 -22.93 41.85
CA PRO A 604 -6.62 -23.58 43.08
C PRO A 604 -7.71 -22.81 43.80
N LYS A 605 -7.73 -21.50 43.61
CA LYS A 605 -8.67 -20.61 44.30
C LYS A 605 -9.91 -20.25 43.46
N LEU A 606 -9.96 -20.64 42.17
CA LEU A 606 -11.12 -20.37 41.33
C LEU A 606 -12.29 -21.32 41.63
N ARG A 607 -13.52 -20.82 41.55
CA ARG A 607 -14.70 -21.65 41.71
C ARG A 607 -14.78 -22.75 40.66
N LYS A 608 -15.33 -23.89 41.04
CA LYS A 608 -15.60 -25.03 40.14
C LYS A 608 -16.45 -24.56 38.95
N GLY A 609 -15.98 -24.79 37.74
CA GLY A 609 -16.62 -24.31 36.49
C GLY A 609 -16.22 -22.92 36.00
N SER A 610 -15.33 -22.21 36.70
CA SER A 610 -14.73 -20.97 36.15
C SER A 610 -13.65 -21.34 35.14
N PRO A 611 -13.55 -20.64 34.00
CA PRO A 611 -12.48 -20.84 33.04
C PRO A 611 -11.14 -20.36 33.59
N PHE A 612 -10.04 -21.00 33.14
CA PHE A 612 -8.67 -20.65 33.54
C PHE A 612 -7.70 -21.01 32.42
N PHE A 613 -6.48 -20.49 32.51
CA PHE A 613 -5.44 -20.70 31.51
C PHE A 613 -4.31 -21.57 32.05
N VAL A 614 -3.76 -22.41 31.18
CA VAL A 614 -2.68 -23.34 31.46
C VAL A 614 -1.59 -23.17 30.41
N ASN A 615 -0.36 -23.10 30.83
CA ASN A 615 0.79 -23.14 29.92
C ASN A 615 1.15 -24.60 29.70
N ILE A 616 1.09 -25.06 28.43
CA ILE A 616 1.40 -26.43 27.99
C ILE A 616 2.63 -26.47 27.10
#